data_06245ef2ea6630b72eb3c184f189b4e1
#
_entry.id   06245ef2ea6630b72eb3c184f189b4e1
#
_cell.length_a   1.000
_cell.length_b   1.000
_cell.length_c   1.000
_cell.angle_alpha   90.00
_cell.angle_beta   90.00
_cell.angle_gamma   90.00
#
_symmetry.space_group_name_H-M   'P 1'
#
loop_
_entity.id
_entity.type
_entity.pdbx_description
1 polymer ?
#
loop_
_entity_poly.entity_id
_entity_poly.type
_entity_poly.pdbx_seq_one_letter_code
_entity_poly.pdbx_strand_id
1 'polypeptide(L)'
;DRHVRFIGDAVAIVAGETEDAVDKALKRIKVQYRVEAPVLDMHKAKDNPILVHPEEDWKLKIPLGGDHKRNLCATALEEHGDVDKVLSECKYTVEHTYHTRANQQTMMETFRTACYMDHFGRLIVLSSTQIPFHVRRIVGRALDIPASKVRVIKPRIGGGFGAKQTSVSEIYPAIVTWKTGRPSKMIFSRYESMICSSPRHEMEITVRAGADENGIIRAIDVYTLSNTGAYGEHSSTTVGLSGHKSIGLYRHTEAYRFAFDVVYTNVQAAGAYRGYGATQG
;
A
#
# COMPACT_ATOMS: atom_id res chain seq x y z
N ASP A 1 17.61 -6.83 3.81
CA ASP A 1 17.14 -6.04 4.92
C ASP A 1 17.02 -6.92 6.17
N ARG A 2 17.33 -6.37 7.33
CA ARG A 2 17.25 -7.06 8.63
C ARG A 2 16.25 -6.42 9.59
N HIS A 3 15.54 -5.38 9.13
CA HIS A 3 14.49 -4.73 9.88
C HIS A 3 13.12 -5.34 9.55
N VAL A 4 12.41 -5.73 10.58
CA VAL A 4 10.98 -6.07 10.53
C VAL A 4 10.21 -4.83 10.97
N ARG A 5 9.30 -4.34 10.15
CA ARG A 5 8.66 -3.03 10.37
C ARG A 5 7.21 -3.12 10.83
N PHE A 6 6.57 -4.25 10.60
CA PHE A 6 5.18 -4.47 11.06
C PHE A 6 4.90 -5.96 11.30
N ILE A 7 3.81 -6.27 11.97
CA ILE A 7 3.34 -7.66 12.16
C ILE A 7 2.82 -8.18 10.82
N GLY A 8 3.51 -9.15 10.25
CA GLY A 8 3.23 -9.70 8.90
C GLY A 8 4.41 -9.62 7.94
N ASP A 9 5.49 -8.90 8.29
CA ASP A 9 6.74 -8.96 7.54
C ASP A 9 7.34 -10.37 7.59
N ALA A 10 7.81 -10.85 6.44
CA ALA A 10 8.39 -12.18 6.32
C ALA A 10 9.79 -12.23 6.94
N VAL A 11 10.02 -13.20 7.81
CA VAL A 11 11.31 -13.41 8.49
C VAL A 11 12.08 -14.59 7.91
N ALA A 12 11.38 -15.68 7.60
CA ALA A 12 11.98 -16.89 7.08
C ALA A 12 11.01 -17.64 6.15
N ILE A 13 11.56 -18.44 5.24
CA ILE A 13 10.80 -19.33 4.36
C ILE A 13 11.20 -20.76 4.69
N VAL A 14 10.21 -21.61 4.90
CA VAL A 14 10.40 -23.05 5.04
C VAL A 14 9.72 -23.77 3.88
N ALA A 15 10.43 -24.68 3.26
CA ALA A 15 9.88 -25.58 2.25
C ALA A 15 10.08 -27.03 2.67
N GLY A 16 9.08 -27.86 2.43
CA GLY A 16 9.09 -29.28 2.73
C GLY A 16 8.21 -30.05 1.76
N GLU A 17 8.31 -31.35 1.77
CA GLU A 17 7.52 -32.22 0.87
C GLU A 17 6.07 -32.39 1.31
N THR A 18 5.79 -32.16 2.58
CA THR A 18 4.45 -32.27 3.18
C THR A 18 4.18 -31.07 4.07
N GLU A 19 2.91 -30.70 4.23
CA GLU A 19 2.48 -29.63 5.14
C GLU A 19 2.88 -29.92 6.59
N ASP A 20 2.74 -31.19 7.05
CA ASP A 20 3.15 -31.59 8.40
C ASP A 20 4.66 -31.38 8.65
N ALA A 21 5.50 -31.65 7.65
CA ALA A 21 6.94 -31.41 7.75
C ALA A 21 7.25 -29.91 7.84
N VAL A 22 6.55 -29.08 7.07
CA VAL A 22 6.68 -27.62 7.10
C VAL A 22 6.24 -27.06 8.45
N ASP A 23 5.08 -27.49 8.95
CA ASP A 23 4.53 -27.05 10.24
C ASP A 23 5.46 -27.40 11.42
N LYS A 24 6.02 -28.61 11.40
CA LYS A 24 7.00 -29.05 12.40
C LYS A 24 8.29 -28.24 12.34
N ALA A 25 8.74 -27.88 11.13
CA ALA A 25 9.96 -27.09 10.94
C ALA A 25 9.74 -25.62 11.36
N LEU A 26 8.60 -25.01 11.02
CA LEU A 26 8.24 -23.65 11.44
C LEU A 26 8.27 -23.50 12.97
N LYS A 27 7.72 -24.48 13.70
CA LYS A 27 7.73 -24.47 15.18
C LYS A 27 9.13 -24.56 15.80
N ARG A 28 10.15 -24.98 15.05
CA ARG A 28 11.55 -25.07 15.49
C ARG A 28 12.34 -23.79 15.22
N ILE A 29 11.83 -22.88 14.40
CA ILE A 29 12.51 -21.61 14.14
C ILE A 29 12.42 -20.75 15.40
N LYS A 30 13.58 -20.33 15.88
CA LYS A 30 13.70 -19.36 16.98
C LYS A 30 14.23 -18.06 16.41
N VAL A 31 13.49 -16.99 16.60
CA VAL A 31 13.90 -15.67 16.17
C VAL A 31 14.23 -14.84 17.41
N GLN A 32 15.40 -14.24 17.39
CA GLN A 32 15.80 -13.27 18.43
C GLN A 32 15.72 -11.87 17.84
N TYR A 33 14.89 -11.02 18.44
CA TYR A 33 14.70 -9.64 18.03
C TYR A 33 15.44 -8.68 18.96
N ARG A 34 16.08 -7.67 18.37
CA ARG A 34 16.39 -6.42 19.06
C ARG A 34 15.18 -5.51 18.83
N VAL A 35 14.41 -5.31 19.87
CA VAL A 35 13.19 -4.49 19.77
C VAL A 35 13.58 -3.01 19.76
N GLU A 36 13.04 -2.26 18.81
CA GLU A 36 13.22 -0.83 18.64
C GLU A 36 11.90 -0.09 18.94
N ALA A 37 11.96 1.19 19.26
CA ALA A 37 10.77 1.99 19.51
C ALA A 37 10.00 2.20 18.18
N PRO A 38 8.69 1.86 18.14
CA PRO A 38 7.90 1.99 16.91
C PRO A 38 7.25 3.37 16.78
N VAL A 39 7.00 3.78 15.56
CA VAL A 39 6.14 4.91 15.20
C VAL A 39 4.77 4.36 14.79
N LEU A 40 3.75 4.51 15.64
CA LEU A 40 2.42 3.91 15.42
C LEU A 40 1.34 4.94 15.11
N ASP A 41 1.52 6.18 15.55
CA ASP A 41 0.55 7.27 15.41
C ASP A 41 0.91 8.12 14.18
N MET A 42 0.01 8.18 13.19
CA MET A 42 0.23 8.95 11.96
C MET A 42 0.37 10.45 12.20
N HIS A 43 -0.27 11.00 13.24
CA HIS A 43 -0.18 12.42 13.58
C HIS A 43 1.19 12.81 14.14
N LYS A 44 1.93 11.82 14.66
CA LYS A 44 3.28 12.01 15.24
C LYS A 44 4.38 11.45 14.35
N ALA A 45 4.04 10.93 13.18
CA ALA A 45 4.99 10.24 12.33
C ALA A 45 5.89 11.21 11.55
N LYS A 46 5.30 12.25 10.96
CA LYS A 46 6.04 13.28 10.22
C LYS A 46 7.01 13.99 11.18
N ASP A 47 8.25 14.10 10.73
CA ASP A 47 9.34 14.74 11.49
C ASP A 47 9.64 14.07 12.86
N ASN A 48 9.22 12.82 13.06
CA ASN A 48 9.56 12.06 14.25
C ASN A 48 11.06 11.72 14.24
N PRO A 49 11.76 11.84 15.39
CA PRO A 49 13.17 11.47 15.48
C PRO A 49 13.43 9.98 15.26
N ILE A 50 12.42 9.13 15.48
CA ILE A 50 12.48 7.70 15.18
C ILE A 50 12.04 7.50 13.72
N LEU A 51 12.90 6.90 12.90
CA LEU A 51 12.66 6.69 11.48
C LEU A 51 12.19 5.25 11.21
N VAL A 52 11.14 5.12 10.42
CA VAL A 52 10.67 3.82 9.92
C VAL A 52 11.67 3.24 8.90
N HIS A 53 12.32 4.14 8.13
CA HIS A 53 13.38 3.81 7.17
C HIS A 53 14.64 4.63 7.47
N PRO A 54 15.49 4.16 8.39
CA PRO A 54 16.75 4.86 8.72
C PRO A 54 17.86 4.66 7.68
N GLU A 55 17.70 3.72 6.73
CA GLU A 55 18.70 3.35 5.76
C GLU A 55 19.03 4.52 4.82
N GLU A 56 20.34 4.79 4.61
CA GLU A 56 20.80 5.88 3.74
C GLU A 56 20.48 5.65 2.25
N ASP A 57 20.43 4.39 1.84
CA ASP A 57 20.17 3.99 0.46
C ASP A 57 18.69 3.74 0.16
N TRP A 58 17.80 4.01 1.13
CA TRP A 58 16.36 3.93 0.90
C TRP A 58 15.92 4.91 -0.19
N LYS A 59 15.23 4.40 -1.19
CA LYS A 59 14.75 5.21 -2.31
C LYS A 59 13.24 5.16 -2.40
N LEU A 60 12.64 6.33 -2.40
CA LEU A 60 11.24 6.49 -2.72
C LEU A 60 10.98 6.02 -4.15
N LYS A 61 10.01 5.15 -4.32
CA LYS A 61 9.64 4.61 -5.64
C LYS A 61 9.03 5.68 -6.56
N ILE A 62 8.28 6.59 -5.97
CA ILE A 62 7.71 7.77 -6.62
C ILE A 62 8.08 8.97 -5.74
N PRO A 63 9.07 9.78 -6.13
CA PRO A 63 9.57 10.88 -5.30
C PRO A 63 8.67 12.13 -5.43
N LEU A 64 7.42 12.03 -5.05
CA LEU A 64 6.48 13.14 -5.03
C LEU A 64 6.57 13.86 -3.68
N GLY A 65 7.48 14.82 -3.55
CA GLY A 65 7.68 15.60 -2.33
C GLY A 65 8.07 14.80 -1.09
N GLY A 66 8.34 13.50 -1.23
CA GLY A 66 8.63 12.62 -0.11
C GLY A 66 10.06 12.75 0.41
N ASP A 67 10.22 12.49 1.70
CA ASP A 67 11.50 12.43 2.40
C ASP A 67 11.44 11.38 3.53
N HIS A 68 12.07 10.23 3.34
CA HIS A 68 12.03 9.16 4.33
C HIS A 68 12.73 9.53 5.65
N LYS A 69 13.66 10.48 5.64
CA LYS A 69 14.29 11.02 6.86
C LYS A 69 13.33 11.88 7.70
N ARG A 70 12.16 12.16 7.17
CA ARG A 70 11.05 12.83 7.85
C ARG A 70 9.87 11.91 8.08
N ASN A 71 10.00 10.60 7.84
CA ASN A 71 8.90 9.64 7.75
C ASN A 71 7.81 10.07 6.75
N LEU A 72 8.15 10.84 5.73
CA LEU A 72 7.23 11.36 4.72
C LEU A 72 7.38 10.56 3.42
N CYS A 73 6.36 9.80 3.06
CA CYS A 73 6.32 9.00 1.84
C CYS A 73 6.00 9.85 0.61
N ALA A 74 5.05 10.76 0.74
CA ALA A 74 4.67 11.70 -0.30
C ALA A 74 4.01 12.94 0.30
N THR A 75 4.13 14.07 -0.39
CA THR A 75 3.38 15.30 -0.09
C THR A 75 3.13 16.05 -1.38
N ALA A 76 2.02 16.74 -1.49
CA ALA A 76 1.75 17.66 -2.59
C ALA A 76 0.79 18.75 -2.14
N LEU A 77 0.87 19.86 -2.85
CA LEU A 77 -0.05 20.99 -2.78
C LEU A 77 -0.45 21.37 -4.21
N GLU A 78 -1.74 21.46 -4.45
CA GLU A 78 -2.34 22.00 -5.67
C GLU A 78 -3.32 23.10 -5.26
N GLU A 79 -3.21 24.25 -5.88
CA GLU A 79 -4.00 25.42 -5.51
C GLU A 79 -4.40 26.20 -6.76
N HIS A 80 -5.64 26.67 -6.78
CA HIS A 80 -6.17 27.57 -7.79
C HIS A 80 -6.98 28.68 -7.14
N GLY A 81 -6.70 29.92 -7.52
CA GLY A 81 -7.33 31.09 -6.90
C GLY A 81 -6.87 31.34 -5.45
N ASP A 82 -7.47 32.32 -4.82
CA ASP A 82 -7.23 32.68 -3.41
C ASP A 82 -8.34 32.07 -2.55
N VAL A 83 -8.11 30.87 -2.05
CA VAL A 83 -9.09 30.07 -1.29
C VAL A 83 -9.51 30.79 -0.02
N ASP A 84 -8.57 31.36 0.73
CA ASP A 84 -8.87 31.99 2.02
C ASP A 84 -9.68 33.29 1.82
N LYS A 85 -9.37 34.07 0.77
CA LYS A 85 -10.15 35.22 0.39
C LYS A 85 -11.58 34.84 0.01
N VAL A 86 -11.75 33.88 -0.93
CA VAL A 86 -13.08 33.49 -1.39
C VAL A 86 -13.90 32.91 -0.25
N LEU A 87 -13.31 32.09 0.64
CA LEU A 87 -13.99 31.56 1.83
C LEU A 87 -14.49 32.70 2.74
N SER A 88 -13.69 33.77 2.93
CA SER A 88 -14.08 34.92 3.76
C SER A 88 -15.25 35.72 3.18
N GLU A 89 -15.47 35.67 1.87
CA GLU A 89 -16.56 36.31 1.15
C GLU A 89 -17.83 35.46 1.04
N CYS A 90 -17.76 34.17 1.41
CA CYS A 90 -18.89 33.26 1.34
C CYS A 90 -19.94 33.55 2.41
N LYS A 91 -21.22 33.41 2.04
CA LYS A 91 -22.35 33.57 2.98
C LYS A 91 -22.38 32.43 4.01
N TYR A 92 -22.06 31.21 3.56
CA TYR A 92 -22.04 30.01 4.38
C TYR A 92 -20.69 29.35 4.27
N THR A 93 -20.11 28.98 5.40
CA THR A 93 -18.85 28.23 5.47
C THR A 93 -18.99 27.05 6.41
N VAL A 94 -18.33 25.96 6.07
CA VAL A 94 -18.27 24.76 6.89
C VAL A 94 -16.84 24.24 6.91
N GLU A 95 -16.41 23.76 8.07
CA GLU A 95 -15.16 23.03 8.23
C GLU A 95 -15.42 21.77 9.03
N HIS A 96 -14.95 20.63 8.53
CA HIS A 96 -15.08 19.36 9.24
C HIS A 96 -13.95 18.41 8.88
N THR A 97 -13.58 17.58 9.86
CA THR A 97 -12.56 16.54 9.70
C THR A 97 -13.20 15.17 9.79
N TYR A 98 -12.93 14.33 8.79
CA TYR A 98 -13.43 12.96 8.68
C TYR A 98 -12.29 11.97 8.81
N HIS A 99 -12.53 10.88 9.53
CA HIS A 99 -11.56 9.82 9.70
C HIS A 99 -12.06 8.50 9.11
N THR A 100 -11.26 7.89 8.24
CA THR A 100 -11.51 6.57 7.67
C THR A 100 -10.43 5.59 8.12
N ARG A 101 -10.83 4.46 8.68
CA ARG A 101 -9.91 3.45 9.20
C ARG A 101 -9.33 2.57 8.10
N ALA A 102 -8.13 2.03 8.34
CA ALA A 102 -7.60 0.93 7.58
C ALA A 102 -8.49 -0.31 7.75
N ASN A 103 -8.92 -0.91 6.65
CA ASN A 103 -9.69 -2.14 6.65
C ASN A 103 -9.28 -3.04 5.48
N GLN A 104 -9.40 -4.35 5.68
CA GLN A 104 -9.01 -5.37 4.70
C GLN A 104 -10.10 -5.62 3.66
N GLN A 105 -9.68 -5.98 2.44
CA GLN A 105 -10.57 -6.30 1.33
C GLN A 105 -11.36 -7.58 1.56
N THR A 106 -10.86 -8.48 2.38
CA THR A 106 -11.51 -9.72 2.84
C THR A 106 -12.11 -10.56 1.70
N MET A 107 -11.39 -10.66 0.56
CA MET A 107 -11.81 -11.50 -0.56
C MET A 107 -11.95 -12.96 -0.11
N MET A 108 -12.90 -13.71 -0.66
CA MET A 108 -13.15 -15.11 -0.27
C MET A 108 -11.94 -15.99 -0.52
N GLU A 109 -11.29 -15.87 -1.66
CA GLU A 109 -10.04 -16.56 -1.96
C GLU A 109 -8.85 -15.84 -1.31
N THR A 110 -8.14 -16.54 -0.44
CA THR A 110 -6.88 -16.06 0.15
C THR A 110 -5.77 -15.95 -0.89
N PHE A 111 -4.62 -15.38 -0.53
CA PHE A 111 -3.47 -15.35 -1.43
C PHE A 111 -2.92 -16.74 -1.63
N ARG A 112 -2.62 -17.07 -2.89
CA ARG A 112 -2.06 -18.38 -3.25
C ARG A 112 -1.25 -18.30 -4.52
N THR A 113 -0.16 -19.05 -4.53
CA THR A 113 0.77 -19.14 -5.65
C THR A 113 1.36 -20.53 -5.75
N ALA A 114 1.48 -21.04 -6.96
CA ALA A 114 2.24 -22.24 -7.27
C ALA A 114 3.31 -21.91 -8.34
N CYS A 115 4.47 -22.52 -8.21
CA CYS A 115 5.58 -22.32 -9.13
C CYS A 115 6.16 -23.65 -9.60
N TYR A 116 6.63 -23.70 -10.85
CA TYR A 116 7.35 -24.84 -11.42
C TYR A 116 8.24 -24.37 -12.58
N MET A 117 9.22 -25.19 -12.95
CA MET A 117 10.04 -24.95 -14.14
C MET A 117 9.41 -25.62 -15.36
N ASP A 118 9.30 -24.90 -16.46
CA ASP A 118 8.87 -25.50 -17.73
C ASP A 118 10.07 -26.17 -18.46
N HIS A 119 9.78 -26.91 -19.50
CA HIS A 119 10.80 -27.59 -20.31
C HIS A 119 11.72 -26.64 -21.11
N PHE A 120 11.39 -25.36 -21.20
CA PHE A 120 12.26 -24.32 -21.76
C PHE A 120 13.13 -23.62 -20.73
N GLY A 121 13.12 -24.07 -19.48
CA GLY A 121 13.88 -23.48 -18.37
C GLY A 121 13.34 -22.10 -17.94
N ARG A 122 12.01 -21.88 -18.11
CA ARG A 122 11.33 -20.70 -17.58
C ARG A 122 10.65 -21.05 -16.26
N LEU A 123 10.71 -20.12 -15.34
CA LEU A 123 9.93 -20.16 -14.10
C LEU A 123 8.47 -19.79 -14.41
N ILE A 124 7.59 -20.74 -14.22
CA ILE A 124 6.13 -20.52 -14.30
C ILE A 124 5.63 -20.15 -12.92
N VAL A 125 4.92 -19.02 -12.84
CA VAL A 125 4.26 -18.55 -11.61
C VAL A 125 2.76 -18.53 -11.86
N LEU A 126 2.06 -19.49 -11.28
CA LEU A 126 0.60 -19.59 -11.32
C LEU A 126 0.07 -18.87 -10.08
N SER A 127 -0.50 -17.69 -10.24
CA SER A 127 -0.91 -16.82 -9.13
C SER A 127 -2.31 -16.25 -9.27
N SER A 128 -3.00 -16.22 -8.15
CA SER A 128 -4.26 -15.48 -7.98
C SER A 128 -3.95 -13.98 -7.83
N THR A 129 -3.59 -13.32 -8.93
CA THR A 129 -3.17 -11.91 -8.96
C THR A 129 -4.02 -11.06 -9.89
N GLN A 130 -4.14 -9.76 -9.61
CA GLN A 130 -4.74 -8.77 -10.51
C GLN A 130 -3.72 -8.16 -11.48
N ILE A 131 -2.39 -8.38 -11.23
CA ILE A 131 -1.30 -7.67 -11.90
C ILE A 131 -0.20 -8.60 -12.44
N PRO A 132 -0.51 -9.55 -13.35
CA PRO A 132 0.45 -10.57 -13.78
C PRO A 132 1.75 -10.00 -14.34
N PHE A 133 1.71 -8.87 -15.03
CA PHE A 133 2.90 -8.22 -15.58
C PHE A 133 3.79 -7.58 -14.49
N HIS A 134 3.20 -7.06 -13.42
CA HIS A 134 3.95 -6.54 -12.27
C HIS A 134 4.59 -7.69 -11.49
N VAL A 135 3.85 -8.77 -11.22
CA VAL A 135 4.38 -9.99 -10.59
C VAL A 135 5.59 -10.51 -11.36
N ARG A 136 5.49 -10.57 -12.70
CA ARG A 136 6.61 -10.98 -13.56
C ARG A 136 7.86 -10.14 -13.33
N ARG A 137 7.72 -8.81 -13.27
CA ARG A 137 8.86 -7.90 -13.02
C ARG A 137 9.40 -8.03 -11.62
N ILE A 138 8.52 -8.14 -10.62
CA ILE A 138 8.91 -8.23 -9.20
C ILE A 138 9.66 -9.53 -8.95
N VAL A 139 9.14 -10.66 -9.44
CA VAL A 139 9.80 -11.97 -9.32
C VAL A 139 11.14 -11.98 -10.04
N GLY A 140 11.20 -11.43 -11.26
CA GLY A 140 12.46 -11.30 -12.00
C GLY A 140 13.53 -10.52 -11.22
N ARG A 141 13.14 -9.38 -10.63
CA ARG A 141 14.05 -8.56 -9.79
C ARG A 141 14.46 -9.26 -8.51
N ALA A 142 13.51 -9.92 -7.82
CA ALA A 142 13.78 -10.61 -6.57
C ALA A 142 14.73 -11.79 -6.72
N LEU A 143 14.74 -12.42 -7.90
CA LEU A 143 15.63 -13.55 -8.24
C LEU A 143 16.88 -13.13 -9.00
N ASP A 144 17.00 -11.84 -9.36
CA ASP A 144 18.04 -11.29 -10.22
C ASP A 144 18.14 -12.04 -11.57
N ILE A 145 17.00 -12.26 -12.22
CA ILE A 145 16.91 -12.93 -13.52
C ILE A 145 16.13 -12.09 -14.53
N PRO A 146 16.41 -12.24 -15.84
CA PRO A 146 15.65 -11.54 -16.86
C PRO A 146 14.17 -11.87 -16.80
N ALA A 147 13.31 -10.87 -16.98
CA ALA A 147 11.85 -11.06 -16.99
C ALA A 147 11.38 -12.08 -18.07
N SER A 148 12.15 -12.29 -19.12
CA SER A 148 11.90 -13.31 -20.15
C SER A 148 11.97 -14.75 -19.60
N LYS A 149 12.69 -14.96 -18.50
CA LYS A 149 12.77 -16.25 -17.80
C LYS A 149 11.57 -16.50 -16.87
N VAL A 150 10.68 -15.53 -16.69
CA VAL A 150 9.50 -15.65 -15.82
C VAL A 150 8.23 -15.56 -16.68
N ARG A 151 7.35 -16.54 -16.54
CA ARG A 151 6.00 -16.53 -17.11
C ARG A 151 4.97 -16.60 -15.99
N VAL A 152 4.14 -15.57 -15.88
CA VAL A 152 3.03 -15.52 -14.92
C VAL A 152 1.75 -15.96 -15.62
N ILE A 153 1.06 -16.91 -15.04
CA ILE A 153 -0.26 -17.37 -15.46
C ILE A 153 -1.27 -16.97 -14.40
N LYS A 154 -2.24 -16.18 -14.81
CA LYS A 154 -3.35 -15.75 -13.98
C LYS A 154 -4.57 -16.63 -14.27
N PRO A 155 -4.96 -17.54 -13.37
CA PRO A 155 -6.21 -18.28 -13.46
C PRO A 155 -7.40 -17.36 -13.12
N ARG A 156 -8.61 -17.91 -13.05
CA ARG A 156 -9.73 -17.23 -12.42
C ARG A 156 -9.41 -16.98 -10.95
N ILE A 157 -9.80 -15.81 -10.46
CA ILE A 157 -9.52 -15.39 -9.08
C ILE A 157 -10.83 -15.23 -8.30
N GLY A 158 -10.83 -15.65 -7.05
CA GLY A 158 -11.96 -15.59 -6.13
C GLY A 158 -12.06 -14.27 -5.38
N GLY A 159 -11.98 -13.17 -6.12
CA GLY A 159 -12.00 -11.80 -5.60
C GLY A 159 -10.60 -11.23 -5.41
N GLY A 160 -10.52 -9.91 -5.44
CA GLY A 160 -9.26 -9.16 -5.25
C GLY A 160 -9.53 -7.81 -4.60
N PHE A 161 -10.46 -7.02 -5.18
CA PHE A 161 -10.88 -5.69 -4.68
C PHE A 161 -9.72 -4.73 -4.44
N GLY A 162 -8.58 -4.95 -5.11
CA GLY A 162 -7.34 -4.21 -4.93
C GLY A 162 -6.27 -4.94 -4.12
N ALA A 163 -6.61 -5.85 -3.21
CA ALA A 163 -5.62 -6.58 -2.40
C ALA A 163 -4.56 -7.32 -3.23
N LYS A 164 -4.96 -7.83 -4.39
CA LYS A 164 -4.09 -8.59 -5.30
C LYS A 164 -3.45 -7.70 -6.38
N GLN A 165 -3.35 -6.39 -6.13
CA GLN A 165 -2.61 -5.42 -6.96
C GLN A 165 -1.19 -5.16 -6.45
N THR A 166 -0.72 -5.95 -5.49
CA THR A 166 0.67 -6.03 -5.10
C THR A 166 1.11 -7.48 -5.06
N SER A 167 2.42 -7.73 -5.09
CA SER A 167 2.96 -9.09 -4.95
C SER A 167 3.03 -9.40 -3.46
N VAL A 168 2.30 -10.40 -3.03
CA VAL A 168 2.22 -10.82 -1.62
C VAL A 168 2.81 -12.20 -1.41
N SER A 169 2.29 -13.22 -2.09
CA SER A 169 2.72 -14.62 -1.91
C SER A 169 3.66 -15.14 -2.99
N GLU A 170 3.85 -14.41 -4.10
CA GLU A 170 4.47 -14.93 -5.31
C GLU A 170 5.97 -15.17 -5.17
N ILE A 171 6.67 -14.29 -4.46
CA ILE A 171 8.14 -14.33 -4.37
C ILE A 171 8.62 -15.60 -3.64
N TYR A 172 7.90 -16.03 -2.62
CA TYR A 172 8.33 -17.13 -1.76
C TYR A 172 8.43 -18.47 -2.50
N PRO A 173 7.37 -19.02 -3.12
CA PRO A 173 7.48 -20.24 -3.90
C PRO A 173 8.35 -20.05 -5.15
N ALA A 174 8.42 -18.86 -5.72
CA ALA A 174 9.30 -18.58 -6.83
C ALA A 174 10.77 -18.78 -6.47
N ILE A 175 11.23 -18.30 -5.30
CA ILE A 175 12.58 -18.51 -4.78
C ILE A 175 12.85 -20.00 -4.58
N VAL A 176 11.93 -20.72 -3.95
CA VAL A 176 12.08 -22.16 -3.68
C VAL A 176 12.22 -22.94 -4.99
N THR A 177 11.31 -22.72 -5.93
CA THR A 177 11.35 -23.41 -7.23
C THR A 177 12.60 -23.06 -8.04
N TRP A 178 12.99 -21.78 -8.09
CA TRP A 178 14.18 -21.36 -8.83
C TRP A 178 15.46 -21.98 -8.28
N LYS A 179 15.58 -22.05 -6.95
CA LYS A 179 16.79 -22.60 -6.30
C LYS A 179 16.84 -24.12 -6.31
N THR A 180 15.71 -24.81 -6.26
CA THR A 180 15.66 -26.27 -6.12
C THR A 180 15.34 -27.01 -7.42
N GLY A 181 14.81 -26.32 -8.42
CA GLY A 181 14.24 -26.93 -9.63
C GLY A 181 12.93 -27.68 -9.40
N ARG A 182 12.43 -27.77 -8.16
CA ARG A 182 11.23 -28.52 -7.78
C ARG A 182 10.00 -27.64 -7.76
N PRO A 183 8.82 -28.15 -8.13
CA PRO A 183 7.57 -27.43 -7.96
C PRO A 183 7.32 -27.05 -6.49
N SER A 184 6.77 -25.87 -6.26
CA SER A 184 6.39 -25.42 -4.94
C SER A 184 5.06 -24.66 -4.96
N LYS A 185 4.36 -24.65 -3.84
CA LYS A 185 3.13 -23.86 -3.66
C LYS A 185 3.11 -23.22 -2.28
N MET A 186 2.43 -22.09 -2.19
CA MET A 186 2.12 -21.39 -0.95
C MET A 186 0.66 -20.97 -0.96
N ILE A 187 -0.05 -21.25 0.10
CA ILE A 187 -1.44 -20.86 0.29
C ILE A 187 -1.54 -20.20 1.67
N PHE A 188 -1.90 -18.93 1.69
CA PHE A 188 -2.12 -18.19 2.93
C PHE A 188 -3.42 -18.65 3.59
N SER A 189 -3.38 -18.84 4.89
CA SER A 189 -4.56 -18.89 5.72
C SER A 189 -5.32 -17.57 5.67
N ARG A 190 -6.53 -17.54 6.21
CA ARG A 190 -7.29 -16.28 6.35
C ARG A 190 -6.53 -15.28 7.23
N TYR A 191 -5.94 -15.73 8.31
CA TYR A 191 -5.18 -14.92 9.23
C TYR A 191 -3.95 -14.30 8.52
N GLU A 192 -3.15 -15.09 7.85
CA GLU A 192 -2.00 -14.60 7.07
C GLU A 192 -2.44 -13.61 5.98
N SER A 193 -3.54 -13.89 5.28
CA SER A 193 -4.08 -12.97 4.29
C SER A 193 -4.48 -11.61 4.88
N MET A 194 -4.88 -11.59 6.15
CA MET A 194 -5.24 -10.36 6.84
C MET A 194 -4.01 -9.55 7.29
N ILE A 195 -2.97 -10.22 7.82
CA ILE A 195 -1.83 -9.53 8.43
C ILE A 195 -0.66 -9.28 7.46
N CYS A 196 -0.51 -10.09 6.39
CA CYS A 196 0.61 -9.99 5.45
C CYS A 196 0.28 -9.25 4.15
N SER A 197 -0.96 -8.78 3.97
CA SER A 197 -1.37 -8.05 2.78
C SER A 197 -1.61 -6.56 3.05
N SER A 198 -1.99 -5.82 2.02
CA SER A 198 -2.12 -4.37 2.10
C SER A 198 -3.57 -3.94 2.29
N PRO A 199 -3.95 -3.39 3.46
CA PRO A 199 -5.28 -2.85 3.71
C PRO A 199 -5.52 -1.53 2.95
N ARG A 200 -6.70 -0.95 3.10
CA ARG A 200 -7.00 0.43 2.71
C ARG A 200 -6.12 1.41 3.50
N HIS A 201 -5.70 2.48 2.88
CA HIS A 201 -5.05 3.60 3.57
C HIS A 201 -5.99 4.18 4.63
N GLU A 202 -5.51 4.27 5.85
CA GLU A 202 -6.14 5.11 6.87
C GLU A 202 -5.95 6.57 6.47
N MET A 203 -7.02 7.36 6.52
CA MET A 203 -6.98 8.77 6.15
C MET A 203 -7.77 9.62 7.14
N GLU A 204 -7.24 10.80 7.41
CA GLU A 204 -7.94 11.89 8.01
C GLU A 204 -8.04 13.01 6.98
N ILE A 205 -9.26 13.43 6.68
CA ILE A 205 -9.55 14.38 5.62
C ILE A 205 -10.28 15.58 6.23
N THR A 206 -9.63 16.72 6.21
CA THR A 206 -10.23 18.01 6.61
C THR A 206 -10.73 18.73 5.38
N VAL A 207 -12.00 19.09 5.39
CA VAL A 207 -12.66 19.82 4.30
C VAL A 207 -13.16 21.15 4.83
N ARG A 208 -12.76 22.25 4.17
CA ARG A 208 -13.40 23.54 4.31
C ARG A 208 -14.13 23.85 3.02
N ALA A 209 -15.37 24.28 3.08
CA ALA A 209 -16.14 24.67 1.91
C ALA A 209 -16.92 25.95 2.17
N GLY A 210 -17.05 26.79 1.17
CA GLY A 210 -17.80 28.03 1.22
C GLY A 210 -18.79 28.14 0.09
N ALA A 211 -20.02 28.59 0.41
CA ALA A 211 -21.09 28.79 -0.56
C ALA A 211 -21.66 30.23 -0.49
N ASP A 212 -22.23 30.69 -1.61
CA ASP A 212 -22.98 31.93 -1.71
C ASP A 212 -24.38 31.80 -1.08
N GLU A 213 -25.20 32.88 -1.18
CA GLU A 213 -26.56 32.92 -0.69
C GLU A 213 -27.53 31.95 -1.41
N ASN A 214 -27.19 31.49 -2.60
CA ASN A 214 -27.95 30.53 -3.39
C ASN A 214 -27.52 29.07 -3.14
N GLY A 215 -26.52 28.87 -2.28
CA GLY A 215 -25.97 27.54 -1.96
C GLY A 215 -24.96 27.03 -3.01
N ILE A 216 -24.46 27.88 -3.90
CA ILE A 216 -23.44 27.51 -4.88
C ILE A 216 -22.08 27.55 -4.20
N ILE A 217 -21.34 26.43 -4.28
CA ILE A 217 -20.01 26.29 -3.69
C ILE A 217 -19.01 27.12 -4.51
N ARG A 218 -18.38 28.11 -3.86
CA ARG A 218 -17.40 29.01 -4.45
C ARG A 218 -15.96 28.63 -4.13
N ALA A 219 -15.69 28.07 -2.94
CA ALA A 219 -14.36 27.64 -2.56
C ALA A 219 -14.37 26.30 -1.85
N ILE A 220 -13.32 25.50 -2.10
CA ILE A 220 -13.09 24.22 -1.45
C ILE A 220 -11.61 24.11 -1.07
N ASP A 221 -11.35 23.74 0.18
CA ASP A 221 -10.02 23.44 0.69
C ASP A 221 -10.04 22.04 1.32
N VAL A 222 -9.21 21.16 0.82
CA VAL A 222 -9.12 19.77 1.28
C VAL A 222 -7.69 19.46 1.68
N TYR A 223 -7.51 19.02 2.93
CA TYR A 223 -6.25 18.47 3.39
C TYR A 223 -6.42 17.00 3.78
N THR A 224 -5.55 16.13 3.28
CA THR A 224 -5.57 14.70 3.59
C THR A 224 -4.26 14.27 4.26
N LEU A 225 -4.32 13.84 5.52
CA LEU A 225 -3.26 13.10 6.17
C LEU A 225 -3.53 11.60 5.99
N SER A 226 -2.55 10.85 5.50
CA SER A 226 -2.71 9.43 5.25
C SER A 226 -1.59 8.60 5.83
N ASN A 227 -1.96 7.47 6.46
CA ASN A 227 -1.05 6.47 6.96
C ASN A 227 -0.76 5.42 5.87
N THR A 228 0.46 5.38 5.37
CA THR A 228 0.88 4.33 4.42
C THR A 228 1.40 3.08 5.09
N GLY A 229 1.55 3.08 6.42
CA GLY A 229 2.20 2.00 7.14
C GLY A 229 3.69 1.90 6.81
N ALA A 230 4.22 0.68 6.90
CA ALA A 230 5.67 0.45 6.81
C ALA A 230 6.27 0.63 5.41
N TYR A 231 5.45 0.58 4.34
CA TYR A 231 5.93 0.69 2.96
C TYR A 231 4.98 1.54 2.11
N GLY A 232 5.53 2.28 1.16
CA GLY A 232 4.79 3.27 0.38
C GLY A 232 4.14 2.73 -0.90
N GLU A 233 3.48 1.60 -0.88
CA GLU A 233 2.92 0.84 -2.01
C GLU A 233 2.27 1.70 -3.13
N HIS A 234 0.99 2.05 -2.98
CA HIS A 234 0.21 2.87 -3.92
C HIS A 234 -0.06 4.28 -3.40
N SER A 235 0.70 4.73 -2.41
CA SER A 235 0.37 5.86 -1.54
C SER A 235 0.08 7.16 -2.24
N SER A 236 1.01 7.69 -3.04
CA SER A 236 0.85 8.97 -3.72
C SER A 236 -0.38 8.98 -4.65
N THR A 237 -0.57 7.91 -5.41
CA THR A 237 -1.74 7.76 -6.30
C THR A 237 -3.03 7.64 -5.52
N THR A 238 -3.06 6.82 -4.46
CA THR A 238 -4.26 6.60 -3.66
C THR A 238 -4.69 7.89 -2.97
N VAL A 239 -3.77 8.57 -2.32
CA VAL A 239 -4.09 9.79 -1.55
C VAL A 239 -4.40 10.96 -2.49
N GLY A 240 -3.65 11.12 -3.59
CA GLY A 240 -3.97 12.14 -4.60
C GLY A 240 -5.39 12.03 -5.14
N LEU A 241 -5.92 10.81 -5.32
CA LEU A 241 -7.29 10.63 -5.78
C LEU A 241 -8.36 11.04 -4.76
N SER A 242 -8.03 11.19 -3.47
CA SER A 242 -8.99 11.68 -2.48
C SER A 242 -9.43 13.13 -2.76
N GLY A 243 -8.53 13.97 -3.25
CA GLY A 243 -8.87 15.34 -3.67
C GLY A 243 -9.28 15.44 -5.15
N HIS A 244 -8.44 14.94 -6.06
CA HIS A 244 -8.66 15.10 -7.51
C HIS A 244 -10.01 14.56 -8.02
N LYS A 245 -10.55 13.53 -7.37
CA LYS A 245 -11.85 12.96 -7.75
C LYS A 245 -13.03 13.64 -7.06
N SER A 246 -12.82 14.19 -5.87
CA SER A 246 -13.87 14.83 -5.07
C SER A 246 -14.10 16.27 -5.54
N ILE A 247 -13.05 17.09 -5.61
CA ILE A 247 -13.13 18.49 -6.00
C ILE A 247 -13.65 18.64 -7.42
N GLY A 248 -13.25 17.78 -8.35
CA GLY A 248 -13.67 17.82 -9.75
C GLY A 248 -15.18 17.72 -10.00
N LEU A 249 -16.00 17.40 -9.00
CA LEU A 249 -17.46 17.40 -9.10
C LEU A 249 -18.06 18.82 -9.05
N TYR A 250 -17.34 19.80 -8.50
CA TYR A 250 -17.83 21.15 -8.24
C TYR A 250 -17.34 22.12 -9.33
N ARG A 251 -18.14 22.28 -10.39
CA ARG A 251 -17.75 23.00 -11.62
C ARG A 251 -17.72 24.53 -11.50
N HIS A 252 -18.36 25.09 -10.47
CA HIS A 252 -18.49 26.54 -10.27
C HIS A 252 -17.56 27.06 -9.18
N THR A 253 -16.61 26.26 -8.73
CA THR A 253 -15.63 26.64 -7.72
C THR A 253 -14.67 27.68 -8.29
N GLU A 254 -14.62 28.86 -7.68
CA GLU A 254 -13.73 29.98 -8.05
C GLU A 254 -12.30 29.73 -7.57
N ALA A 255 -12.18 29.08 -6.41
CA ALA A 255 -10.90 28.74 -5.80
C ALA A 255 -10.93 27.37 -5.16
N TYR A 256 -9.83 26.61 -5.29
CA TYR A 256 -9.66 25.37 -4.57
C TYR A 256 -8.22 25.19 -4.11
N ARG A 257 -8.06 24.48 -3.01
CA ARG A 257 -6.79 23.98 -2.51
C ARG A 257 -6.93 22.48 -2.20
N PHE A 258 -5.97 21.69 -2.67
CA PHE A 258 -5.81 20.31 -2.26
C PHE A 258 -4.39 20.07 -1.82
N ALA A 259 -4.22 19.69 -0.55
CA ALA A 259 -2.94 19.32 -0.01
C ALA A 259 -3.01 17.93 0.65
N PHE A 260 -1.91 17.19 0.64
CA PHE A 260 -1.83 15.95 1.37
C PHE A 260 -0.42 15.65 1.88
N ASP A 261 -0.37 14.94 2.99
CA ASP A 261 0.81 14.27 3.52
C ASP A 261 0.54 12.78 3.66
N VAL A 262 1.49 11.95 3.23
CA VAL A 262 1.48 10.50 3.40
C VAL A 262 2.66 10.11 4.26
N VAL A 263 2.39 9.53 5.42
CA VAL A 263 3.43 9.25 6.42
C VAL A 263 3.69 7.76 6.58
N TYR A 264 4.97 7.42 6.82
CA TYR A 264 5.39 6.08 7.22
C TYR A 264 5.13 5.85 8.70
N THR A 265 4.65 4.64 9.02
CA THR A 265 4.51 4.15 10.40
C THR A 265 4.85 2.66 10.48
N ASN A 266 5.04 2.13 11.68
CA ASN A 266 5.31 0.71 11.91
C ASN A 266 4.03 -0.12 12.00
N VAL A 267 3.05 0.18 11.14
CA VAL A 267 1.86 -0.65 10.96
C VAL A 267 1.86 -1.31 9.58
N GLN A 268 0.92 -2.17 9.33
CA GLN A 268 0.77 -2.88 8.06
C GLN A 268 0.77 -1.90 6.87
N ALA A 269 1.55 -2.23 5.83
CA ALA A 269 1.66 -1.39 4.64
C ALA A 269 0.33 -1.30 3.90
N ALA A 270 -0.20 -0.10 3.78
CA ALA A 270 -1.44 0.15 3.06
C ALA A 270 -1.24 0.07 1.54
N GLY A 271 -2.28 -0.33 0.81
CA GLY A 271 -2.21 -0.50 -0.64
C GLY A 271 -3.53 -0.20 -1.34
N ALA A 272 -3.70 -0.82 -2.49
CA ALA A 272 -4.89 -0.62 -3.30
C ALA A 272 -6.13 -1.25 -2.65
N TYR A 273 -7.18 -0.48 -2.55
CA TYR A 273 -8.53 -0.95 -2.21
C TYR A 273 -9.53 -0.30 -3.16
N ARG A 274 -10.59 -1.02 -3.52
CA ARG A 274 -11.65 -0.61 -4.45
C ARG A 274 -11.98 0.89 -4.34
N GLY A 275 -11.82 1.62 -5.45
CA GLY A 275 -11.99 3.07 -5.54
C GLY A 275 -10.76 3.89 -5.16
N TYR A 276 -9.71 3.28 -4.64
CA TYR A 276 -8.54 3.98 -4.08
C TYR A 276 -8.98 5.07 -3.08
N GLY A 277 -8.36 6.25 -3.09
CA GLY A 277 -8.75 7.38 -2.25
C GLY A 277 -10.07 8.06 -2.65
N ALA A 278 -10.53 7.89 -3.89
CA ALA A 278 -11.75 8.54 -4.39
C ALA A 278 -13.05 8.15 -3.63
N THR A 279 -13.03 7.05 -2.89
CA THR A 279 -14.17 6.64 -2.05
C THR A 279 -14.10 7.19 -0.63
N GLN A 280 -13.04 7.89 -0.31
CA GLN A 280 -12.77 8.46 1.02
C GLN A 280 -12.88 10.00 0.99
N GLY A 281 -12.45 10.61 -0.12
CA GLY A 281 -12.56 12.05 -0.36
C GLY A 281 -13.93 12.56 -0.82
#